data_5d9a9c38af2af5eaa0508ca56628d0c8
#
_entry.id   5d9a9c38af2af5eaa0508ca56628d0c8
#
_cell.length_a   1.000
_cell.length_b   1.000
_cell.length_c   1.000
_cell.angle_alpha   90.00
_cell.angle_beta   90.00
_cell.angle_gamma   90.00
#
_symmetry.space_group_name_H-M   'P 1'
#
loop_
_entity.id
_entity.type
_entity.pdbx_description
1 polymer ?
#
loop_
_entity_poly.entity_id
_entity_poly.type
_entity_poly.pdbx_seq_one_letter_code
_entity_poly.pdbx_strand_id
1 'polypeptide(L)'
;FKVEQELENNMTVFGQIEQEINFASGGQNSGVDFATRDTFVGLKGDFGQTRVGRFDSPFKAARGPVNFFGDQVGDIRNVTRAGDLRFDERNENTIEYKSPKFGNGFNVIAALSLHETNSPGTTETLIDSDTGEVIQTKGDSKNNKAYDLALTYKEGPIDFAAAYEHYEEDATRGERDGFRLAGAYKILPELNVGALYQYTTHDNDVKNPDAQVFGVAADYKFAPKTYIRGQVMHRDVDADDANATLIAVGLEHRLDKAVRVYGNIATVLNDKNSSLTPWEQARSNNVKGFKGEDALGLSVGMRYDF
;
A
#
# COMPACT_ATOMS: atom_id res chain seq x y z
N PHE A 1 10.49 2.52 17.53
CA PHE A 1 11.32 1.66 18.39
C PHE A 1 11.32 0.27 17.83
N LYS A 2 12.51 -0.36 17.78
CA LYS A 2 12.70 -1.75 17.39
C LYS A 2 13.41 -2.49 18.50
N VAL A 3 13.06 -3.76 18.69
CA VAL A 3 13.67 -4.64 19.68
C VAL A 3 13.88 -6.01 19.06
N GLU A 4 15.01 -6.63 19.33
CA GLU A 4 15.31 -8.02 19.03
C GLU A 4 15.98 -8.65 20.25
N GLN A 5 15.55 -9.86 20.60
CA GLN A 5 16.09 -10.65 21.68
C GLN A 5 16.28 -12.10 21.20
N GLU A 6 17.52 -12.53 21.17
CA GLU A 6 17.85 -13.94 20.93
C GLU A 6 17.41 -14.80 22.12
N LEU A 7 16.80 -15.92 21.82
CA LEU A 7 16.38 -16.94 22.75
C LEU A 7 17.27 -18.19 22.58
N GLU A 8 17.11 -19.15 23.48
CA GLU A 8 17.66 -20.49 23.27
C GLU A 8 17.05 -21.14 22.01
N ASN A 9 17.72 -22.14 21.46
CA ASN A 9 17.29 -22.89 20.26
C ASN A 9 17.17 -22.08 18.96
N ASN A 10 18.06 -21.12 18.73
CA ASN A 10 18.13 -20.32 17.49
C ASN A 10 16.83 -19.54 17.18
N MET A 11 16.04 -19.24 18.18
CA MET A 11 14.87 -18.39 18.03
C MET A 11 15.19 -16.96 18.41
N THR A 12 14.47 -16.01 17.80
CA THR A 12 14.57 -14.59 18.14
C THR A 12 13.16 -14.00 18.26
N VAL A 13 12.87 -13.39 19.39
CA VAL A 13 11.71 -12.51 19.53
C VAL A 13 12.08 -11.15 18.96
N PHE A 14 11.20 -10.54 18.20
CA PHE A 14 11.36 -9.20 17.65
C PHE A 14 10.09 -8.40 17.74
N GLY A 15 10.22 -7.09 17.74
CA GLY A 15 9.07 -6.19 17.79
C GLY A 15 9.40 -4.80 17.29
N GLN A 16 8.36 -4.08 16.90
CA GLN A 16 8.45 -2.71 16.42
C GLN A 16 7.25 -1.91 16.92
N ILE A 17 7.50 -0.66 17.29
CA ILE A 17 6.50 0.38 17.46
C ILE A 17 6.92 1.52 16.56
N GLU A 18 6.12 1.83 15.54
CA GLU A 18 6.37 2.91 14.59
C GLU A 18 5.25 3.93 14.67
N GLN A 19 5.65 5.20 14.65
CA GLN A 19 4.76 6.34 14.73
C GLN A 19 5.04 7.35 13.64
N GLU A 20 3.99 7.91 13.08
CA GLU A 20 4.09 9.07 12.20
C GLU A 20 4.01 10.35 13.01
N ILE A 21 4.97 11.25 12.81
CA ILE A 21 4.99 12.59 13.42
C ILE A 21 4.91 13.60 12.28
N ASN A 22 3.87 14.42 12.27
CA ASN A 22 3.72 15.49 11.30
C ASN A 22 4.26 16.80 11.88
N PHE A 23 5.45 17.20 11.44
CA PHE A 23 6.08 18.45 11.87
C PHE A 23 5.49 19.70 11.20
N ALA A 24 4.74 19.56 10.12
CA ALA A 24 4.23 20.70 9.35
C ALA A 24 2.88 21.23 9.88
N SER A 25 2.10 20.41 10.56
CA SER A 25 0.81 20.81 11.14
C SER A 25 1.01 21.20 12.59
N GLY A 26 1.31 22.46 12.86
CA GLY A 26 1.27 23.06 14.21
C GLY A 26 -0.16 23.25 14.75
N GLY A 27 -1.11 22.40 14.41
CA GLY A 27 -2.51 22.49 14.78
C GLY A 27 -2.80 21.86 16.16
N GLN A 28 -3.82 22.37 16.84
CA GLN A 28 -4.26 21.97 18.19
C GLN A 28 -4.73 20.51 18.33
N ASN A 29 -4.75 19.73 17.25
CA ASN A 29 -5.14 18.31 17.23
C ASN A 29 -3.97 17.38 16.90
N SER A 30 -2.75 17.82 17.08
CA SER A 30 -1.58 16.94 17.01
C SER A 30 -1.50 16.08 18.28
N GLY A 31 -2.52 15.27 18.53
CA GLY A 31 -2.42 14.15 19.45
C GLY A 31 -1.31 13.24 18.93
N VAL A 32 -0.38 12.88 19.79
CA VAL A 32 0.60 11.86 19.48
C VAL A 32 -0.13 10.52 19.60
N ASP A 33 -0.75 10.08 18.51
CA ASP A 33 -1.35 8.74 18.47
C ASP A 33 -0.23 7.71 18.38
N PHE A 34 0.00 6.99 19.46
CA PHE A 34 0.96 5.90 19.48
C PHE A 34 0.55 4.78 18.51
N ALA A 35 1.54 4.14 17.89
CA ALA A 35 1.32 2.96 17.05
C ALA A 35 0.50 3.22 15.76
N THR A 36 0.62 4.39 15.17
CA THR A 36 -0.11 4.75 13.94
C THR A 36 0.40 4.04 12.68
N ARG A 37 1.61 3.49 12.73
CA ARG A 37 2.24 2.74 11.62
C ARG A 37 2.50 1.29 12.01
N ASP A 38 3.59 0.69 11.53
CA ASP A 38 3.90 -0.72 11.79
C ASP A 38 4.20 -0.96 13.26
N THR A 39 3.28 -1.66 13.94
CA THR A 39 3.39 -2.01 15.35
C THR A 39 3.04 -3.47 15.53
N PHE A 40 4.02 -4.27 15.92
CA PHE A 40 3.90 -5.70 16.00
C PHE A 40 4.92 -6.33 16.95
N VAL A 41 4.65 -7.57 17.33
CA VAL A 41 5.61 -8.48 17.95
C VAL A 41 5.65 -9.78 17.15
N GLY A 42 6.80 -10.45 17.12
CA GLY A 42 6.97 -11.66 16.36
C GLY A 42 8.05 -12.58 16.88
N LEU A 43 8.10 -13.76 16.30
CA LEU A 43 9.07 -14.80 16.55
C LEU A 43 9.65 -15.28 15.20
N LYS A 44 10.96 -15.39 15.11
CA LYS A 44 11.68 -15.94 13.94
C LYS A 44 12.64 -17.05 14.34
N GLY A 45 12.87 -17.97 13.43
CA GLY A 45 13.78 -19.11 13.60
C GLY A 45 13.88 -19.93 12.32
N ASP A 46 14.32 -21.17 12.42
CA ASP A 46 14.46 -22.08 11.26
C ASP A 46 13.11 -22.37 10.56
N PHE A 47 12.00 -22.23 11.28
CA PHE A 47 10.66 -22.37 10.73
C PHE A 47 10.20 -21.17 9.86
N GLY A 48 10.97 -20.10 9.83
CA GLY A 48 10.60 -18.82 9.21
C GLY A 48 10.29 -17.76 10.25
N GLN A 49 9.24 -16.97 10.01
CA GLN A 49 8.87 -15.85 10.86
C GLN A 49 7.36 -15.77 11.01
N THR A 50 6.90 -15.53 12.24
CA THR A 50 5.52 -15.13 12.52
C THR A 50 5.51 -13.77 13.20
N ARG A 51 4.49 -12.95 12.92
CA ARG A 51 4.26 -11.69 13.65
C ARG A 51 2.76 -11.44 13.82
N VAL A 52 2.42 -10.72 14.86
CA VAL A 52 1.06 -10.28 15.17
C VAL A 52 1.04 -8.80 15.47
N GLY A 53 0.02 -8.10 15.02
CA GLY A 53 -0.15 -6.67 15.25
C GLY A 53 -0.76 -5.93 14.08
N ARG A 54 -0.32 -4.69 13.87
CA ARG A 54 -0.71 -3.81 12.78
C ARG A 54 0.51 -3.51 11.90
N PHE A 55 0.43 -3.83 10.62
CA PHE A 55 1.53 -3.64 9.67
C PHE A 55 1.05 -3.69 8.21
N ASP A 56 1.93 -3.28 7.30
CA ASP A 56 1.67 -3.31 5.86
C ASP A 56 1.32 -4.72 5.41
N SER A 57 0.21 -4.87 4.67
CA SER A 57 -0.23 -6.16 4.12
C SER A 57 0.82 -6.74 3.16
N PRO A 58 0.87 -8.08 2.99
CA PRO A 58 1.69 -8.71 1.95
C PRO A 58 1.42 -8.17 0.54
N PHE A 59 0.16 -7.86 0.22
CA PHE A 59 -0.22 -7.22 -1.03
C PHE A 59 0.43 -5.84 -1.19
N LYS A 60 0.39 -5.02 -0.15
CA LYS A 60 1.06 -3.71 -0.14
C LYS A 60 2.57 -3.83 -0.31
N ALA A 61 3.19 -4.79 0.38
CA ALA A 61 4.62 -5.04 0.30
C ALA A 61 5.05 -5.51 -1.10
N ALA A 62 4.18 -6.19 -1.85
CA ALA A 62 4.45 -6.73 -3.17
C ALA A 62 4.77 -5.67 -4.25
N ARG A 63 4.47 -4.37 -4.03
CA ARG A 63 4.94 -3.29 -4.92
C ARG A 63 6.43 -2.99 -4.80
N GLY A 64 7.11 -3.55 -3.78
CA GLY A 64 8.52 -3.27 -3.43
C GLY A 64 9.49 -3.22 -4.60
N PRO A 65 9.46 -4.18 -5.54
CA PRO A 65 10.38 -4.21 -6.68
C PRO A 65 10.36 -2.94 -7.54
N VAL A 66 9.23 -2.24 -7.64
CA VAL A 66 9.03 -1.04 -8.50
C VAL A 66 8.77 0.24 -7.72
N ASN A 67 8.86 0.22 -6.39
CA ASN A 67 8.51 1.36 -5.53
C ASN A 67 9.64 2.39 -5.43
N PHE A 68 10.03 2.99 -6.54
CA PHE A 68 11.16 3.95 -6.57
C PHE A 68 10.82 5.33 -6.00
N PHE A 69 9.53 5.70 -5.92
CA PHE A 69 9.04 6.98 -5.39
C PHE A 69 8.29 6.84 -4.06
N GLY A 70 8.54 5.77 -3.31
CA GLY A 70 7.80 5.49 -2.08
C GLY A 70 7.77 6.67 -1.09
N ASP A 71 6.56 7.05 -0.63
CA ASP A 71 6.27 8.16 0.27
C ASP A 71 6.67 9.55 -0.26
N GLN A 72 6.79 9.69 -1.59
CA GLN A 72 7.15 10.95 -2.26
C GLN A 72 6.09 11.36 -3.29
N VAL A 73 6.21 12.57 -3.82
CA VAL A 73 5.43 12.96 -5.01
C VAL A 73 5.81 12.04 -6.16
N GLY A 74 4.80 11.44 -6.81
CA GLY A 74 4.98 10.41 -7.81
C GLY A 74 4.93 8.97 -7.30
N ASP A 75 4.60 8.73 -6.03
CA ASP A 75 4.39 7.36 -5.51
C ASP A 75 3.30 6.62 -6.31
N ILE A 76 3.55 5.36 -6.68
CA ILE A 76 2.63 4.54 -7.46
C ILE A 76 1.27 4.34 -6.78
N ARG A 77 1.18 4.47 -5.44
CA ARG A 77 -0.07 4.41 -4.69
C ARG A 77 -1.10 5.45 -5.16
N ASN A 78 -0.66 6.54 -5.76
CA ASN A 78 -1.57 7.55 -6.29
C ASN A 78 -2.47 7.02 -7.42
N VAL A 79 -2.12 5.90 -8.03
CA VAL A 79 -2.95 5.18 -9.01
C VAL A 79 -3.34 3.77 -8.55
N THR A 80 -2.49 3.05 -7.80
CA THR A 80 -2.79 1.68 -7.35
C THR A 80 -3.78 1.61 -6.19
N ARG A 81 -3.90 2.69 -5.38
CA ARG A 81 -4.76 2.78 -4.21
C ARG A 81 -5.87 3.82 -4.37
N ALA A 82 -5.94 4.47 -5.51
CA ALA A 82 -6.83 5.60 -5.71
C ALA A 82 -8.31 5.21 -5.70
N GLY A 83 -9.13 6.15 -5.24
CA GLY A 83 -10.57 5.97 -5.15
C GLY A 83 -10.96 4.92 -4.12
N ASP A 84 -12.02 4.21 -4.41
CA ASP A 84 -12.58 3.18 -3.53
C ASP A 84 -11.86 1.83 -3.62
N LEU A 85 -10.86 1.68 -4.49
CA LEU A 85 -10.08 0.44 -4.61
C LEU A 85 -9.39 0.05 -3.31
N ARG A 86 -8.80 0.99 -2.62
CA ARG A 86 -8.23 0.88 -1.27
C ARG A 86 -7.59 -0.47 -0.91
N PHE A 87 -6.82 -1.01 -1.82
CA PHE A 87 -5.76 -1.95 -1.52
C PHE A 87 -4.49 -1.17 -1.10
N ASP A 88 -3.43 -1.80 -0.70
CA ASP A 88 -2.25 -1.17 -0.10
C ASP A 88 -2.50 -0.65 1.33
N GLU A 89 -3.30 -1.36 2.10
CA GLU A 89 -3.63 -1.00 3.47
C GLU A 89 -2.59 -1.53 4.48
N ARG A 90 -2.67 -1.00 5.66
CA ARG A 90 -2.00 -1.50 6.86
C ARG A 90 -3.10 -2.08 7.73
N ASN A 91 -3.21 -3.39 7.70
CA ASN A 91 -4.29 -4.09 8.38
C ASN A 91 -3.99 -4.21 9.89
N GLU A 92 -5.02 -4.10 10.69
CA GLU A 92 -5.00 -4.27 12.14
C GLU A 92 -5.32 -5.71 12.52
N ASN A 93 -5.01 -6.12 13.76
CA ASN A 93 -5.29 -7.46 14.28
C ASN A 93 -4.84 -8.57 13.32
N THR A 94 -3.67 -8.37 12.70
CA THR A 94 -3.14 -9.25 11.67
C THR A 94 -2.18 -10.27 12.24
N ILE A 95 -2.34 -11.52 11.82
CA ILE A 95 -1.38 -12.60 12.03
C ILE A 95 -0.74 -12.89 10.68
N GLU A 96 0.59 -12.87 10.61
CA GLU A 96 1.35 -13.17 9.38
C GLU A 96 2.35 -14.29 9.65
N TYR A 97 2.49 -15.15 8.67
CA TYR A 97 3.58 -16.11 8.56
C TYR A 97 4.37 -15.87 7.28
N LYS A 98 5.70 -15.85 7.39
CA LYS A 98 6.64 -15.82 6.27
C LYS A 98 7.54 -17.05 6.34
N SER A 99 7.57 -17.83 5.27
CA SER A 99 8.41 -19.03 5.18
C SER A 99 9.91 -18.71 5.25
N PRO A 100 10.77 -19.67 5.61
CA PRO A 100 12.18 -19.60 5.27
C PRO A 100 12.36 -19.42 3.76
N LYS A 101 13.54 -18.97 3.34
CA LYS A 101 13.89 -18.99 1.91
C LYS A 101 13.98 -20.42 1.39
N PHE A 102 13.38 -20.67 0.23
CA PHE A 102 13.49 -21.94 -0.48
C PHE A 102 13.76 -21.69 -1.97
N GLY A 103 14.17 -22.73 -2.73
CA GLY A 103 14.41 -22.64 -4.16
C GLY A 103 15.31 -21.47 -4.58
N ASN A 104 16.36 -21.20 -3.82
CA ASN A 104 17.35 -20.16 -4.08
C ASN A 104 16.84 -18.71 -4.08
N GLY A 105 15.76 -18.40 -3.39
CA GLY A 105 15.36 -16.99 -3.26
C GLY A 105 13.87 -16.73 -3.03
N PHE A 106 13.04 -17.77 -3.01
CA PHE A 106 11.61 -17.65 -2.79
C PHE A 106 11.25 -17.57 -1.29
N ASN A 107 10.22 -16.79 -0.99
CA ASN A 107 9.47 -16.87 0.26
C ASN A 107 7.97 -16.85 -0.04
N VAL A 108 7.19 -17.59 0.72
CA VAL A 108 5.73 -17.46 0.79
C VAL A 108 5.37 -16.66 2.02
N ILE A 109 4.43 -15.76 1.90
CA ILE A 109 3.90 -14.94 3.00
C ILE A 109 2.38 -15.11 2.98
N ALA A 110 1.81 -15.47 4.12
CA ALA A 110 0.37 -15.56 4.30
C ALA A 110 -0.04 -14.71 5.51
N ALA A 111 -1.10 -13.94 5.38
CA ALA A 111 -1.63 -13.15 6.48
C ALA A 111 -3.16 -13.24 6.57
N LEU A 112 -3.64 -13.15 7.80
CA LEU A 112 -5.05 -13.09 8.15
C LEU A 112 -5.27 -11.88 9.05
N SER A 113 -6.10 -10.96 8.61
CA SER A 113 -6.50 -9.79 9.39
C SER A 113 -7.90 -10.01 9.94
N LEU A 114 -8.02 -9.91 11.26
CA LEU A 114 -9.27 -10.07 11.99
C LEU A 114 -9.75 -8.68 12.41
N HIS A 115 -10.81 -8.18 11.83
CA HIS A 115 -11.37 -6.90 12.23
C HIS A 115 -12.39 -7.12 13.35
N GLU A 116 -12.15 -6.53 14.50
CA GLU A 116 -13.10 -6.53 15.62
C GLU A 116 -14.13 -5.38 15.55
N THR A 117 -13.93 -4.43 14.64
CA THR A 117 -14.89 -3.35 14.45
C THR A 117 -16.12 -3.91 13.76
N ASN A 118 -17.17 -4.15 14.57
CA ASN A 118 -18.53 -4.19 14.05
C ASN A 118 -18.81 -2.84 13.39
N SER A 119 -18.54 -2.72 12.09
CA SER A 119 -19.18 -1.64 11.35
C SER A 119 -20.66 -1.83 11.56
N PRO A 120 -21.40 -0.85 12.09
CA PRO A 120 -22.84 -0.98 12.19
C PRO A 120 -23.32 -1.21 10.77
N GLY A 121 -23.71 -2.44 10.47
CA GLY A 121 -24.41 -2.77 9.25
C GLY A 121 -25.60 -1.84 9.13
N THR A 122 -26.15 -1.68 7.94
CA THR A 122 -27.39 -0.95 7.72
C THR A 122 -28.41 -1.44 8.74
N THR A 123 -28.80 -0.55 9.64
CA THR A 123 -29.88 -0.83 10.58
C THR A 123 -31.17 -0.89 9.76
N GLU A 124 -31.64 -2.05 9.42
CA GLU A 124 -32.97 -2.21 8.89
C GLU A 124 -33.96 -2.07 10.05
N THR A 125 -34.68 -0.98 10.04
CA THR A 125 -35.76 -0.71 10.97
C THR A 125 -37.04 -1.26 10.34
N LEU A 126 -37.51 -2.41 10.83
CA LEU A 126 -38.83 -2.92 10.48
C LEU A 126 -39.86 -2.14 11.27
N ILE A 127 -40.71 -1.44 10.58
CA ILE A 127 -41.85 -0.69 11.14
C ILE A 127 -43.12 -1.50 10.88
N ASP A 128 -43.90 -1.72 11.91
CA ASP A 128 -45.25 -2.29 11.77
C ASP A 128 -46.11 -1.32 10.92
N SER A 129 -46.62 -1.81 9.80
CA SER A 129 -47.39 -1.02 8.86
C SER A 129 -48.74 -0.55 9.39
N ASP A 130 -49.26 -1.20 10.44
CA ASP A 130 -50.58 -0.93 10.99
C ASP A 130 -50.52 -0.01 12.22
N THR A 131 -49.46 -0.12 13.00
CA THR A 131 -49.29 0.67 14.24
C THR A 131 -48.23 1.77 14.13
N GLY A 132 -47.36 1.71 13.14
CA GLY A 132 -46.22 2.63 13.01
C GLY A 132 -45.10 2.42 14.07
N GLU A 133 -45.19 1.35 14.86
CA GLU A 133 -44.17 1.04 15.88
C GLU A 133 -42.97 0.32 15.28
N VAL A 134 -41.79 0.59 15.83
CA VAL A 134 -40.53 -0.10 15.47
C VAL A 134 -40.57 -1.50 16.06
N ILE A 135 -40.73 -2.53 15.22
CA ILE A 135 -40.80 -3.94 15.66
C ILE A 135 -39.41 -4.48 15.94
N GLN A 136 -38.41 -4.15 15.13
CA GLN A 136 -37.05 -4.69 15.29
C GLN A 136 -36.01 -3.80 14.58
N THR A 137 -34.92 -3.60 15.26
CA THR A 137 -33.70 -3.02 14.68
C THR A 137 -32.68 -4.16 14.57
N LYS A 138 -32.45 -4.69 13.38
CA LYS A 138 -31.41 -5.67 13.15
C LYS A 138 -30.19 -4.98 12.57
N GLY A 139 -29.13 -4.86 13.35
CA GLY A 139 -27.82 -4.51 12.83
C GLY A 139 -27.12 -5.80 12.37
N ASP A 140 -26.81 -5.94 11.11
CA ASP A 140 -25.86 -6.94 10.66
C ASP A 140 -24.46 -6.46 11.01
N SER A 141 -23.78 -7.20 11.89
CA SER A 141 -22.35 -7.03 12.09
C SER A 141 -21.64 -7.64 10.89
N LYS A 142 -21.12 -6.80 10.02
CA LYS A 142 -20.28 -7.26 8.90
C LYS A 142 -18.87 -7.55 9.39
N ASN A 143 -18.43 -8.77 9.16
CA ASN A 143 -17.07 -9.19 9.48
C ASN A 143 -16.12 -8.70 8.39
N ASN A 144 -15.26 -7.74 8.71
CA ASN A 144 -14.20 -7.26 7.80
C ASN A 144 -12.94 -8.07 7.99
N LYS A 145 -12.89 -9.30 7.50
CA LYS A 145 -11.64 -10.06 7.46
C LYS A 145 -10.91 -9.79 6.14
N ALA A 146 -9.60 -9.84 6.19
CA ALA A 146 -8.78 -9.83 5.00
C ALA A 146 -7.83 -11.02 4.99
N TYR A 147 -7.65 -11.60 3.83
CA TYR A 147 -6.77 -12.73 3.58
C TYR A 147 -5.73 -12.32 2.55
N ASP A 148 -4.47 -12.49 2.87
CA ASP A 148 -3.36 -12.17 2.01
C ASP A 148 -2.49 -13.38 1.74
N LEU A 149 -2.06 -13.51 0.49
CA LEU A 149 -1.06 -14.49 0.08
C LEU A 149 -0.06 -13.82 -0.86
N ALA A 150 1.23 -13.93 -0.57
CA ALA A 150 2.25 -13.43 -1.47
C ALA A 150 3.37 -14.46 -1.67
N LEU A 151 3.90 -14.49 -2.88
CA LEU A 151 5.14 -15.16 -3.27
C LEU A 151 6.14 -14.09 -3.64
N THR A 152 7.30 -14.12 -3.01
CA THR A 152 8.40 -13.20 -3.35
C THR A 152 9.63 -13.99 -3.78
N TYR A 153 10.40 -13.44 -4.71
CA TYR A 153 11.67 -13.96 -5.13
C TYR A 153 12.70 -12.84 -5.19
N LYS A 154 13.83 -13.03 -4.53
CA LYS A 154 14.93 -12.06 -4.55
C LYS A 154 16.27 -12.78 -4.54
N GLU A 155 16.86 -12.87 -5.73
CA GLU A 155 18.19 -13.46 -5.90
C GLU A 155 18.89 -12.88 -7.14
N GLY A 156 20.18 -12.58 -6.99
CA GLY A 156 20.97 -11.98 -8.04
C GLY A 156 20.39 -10.67 -8.58
N PRO A 157 20.15 -10.55 -9.89
CA PRO A 157 19.59 -9.34 -10.50
C PRO A 157 18.06 -9.25 -10.43
N ILE A 158 17.38 -10.29 -9.95
CA ILE A 158 15.93 -10.41 -9.98
C ILE A 158 15.32 -10.05 -8.63
N ASP A 159 14.30 -9.19 -8.64
CA ASP A 159 13.39 -8.93 -7.50
C ASP A 159 11.96 -9.02 -8.03
N PHE A 160 11.17 -9.96 -7.50
CA PHE A 160 9.82 -10.25 -7.97
C PHE A 160 8.87 -10.49 -6.81
N ALA A 161 7.63 -10.07 -6.96
CA ALA A 161 6.55 -10.37 -6.04
C ALA A 161 5.24 -10.59 -6.81
N ALA A 162 4.50 -11.62 -6.38
CA ALA A 162 3.10 -11.84 -6.74
C ALA A 162 2.29 -11.85 -5.45
N ALA A 163 1.15 -11.19 -5.43
CA ALA A 163 0.30 -11.13 -4.24
C ALA A 163 -1.18 -11.13 -4.61
N TYR A 164 -1.97 -11.71 -3.74
CA TYR A 164 -3.42 -11.72 -3.74
C TYR A 164 -3.90 -11.24 -2.38
N GLU A 165 -4.91 -10.37 -2.35
CA GLU A 165 -5.58 -9.89 -1.15
C GLU A 165 -7.09 -9.94 -1.39
N HIS A 166 -7.80 -10.53 -0.45
CA HIS A 166 -9.25 -10.61 -0.42
C HIS A 166 -9.77 -9.94 0.85
N TYR A 167 -10.73 -9.05 0.70
CA TYR A 167 -11.51 -8.49 1.80
C TYR A 167 -12.91 -9.06 1.76
N GLU A 168 -13.36 -9.63 2.87
CA GLU A 168 -14.77 -9.97 3.08
C GLU A 168 -15.62 -8.67 3.11
N GLU A 169 -16.91 -8.80 3.30
CA GLU A 169 -17.82 -7.66 3.38
C GLU A 169 -17.25 -6.47 4.18
N ASP A 170 -17.05 -5.34 3.50
CA ASP A 170 -16.77 -4.06 4.11
C ASP A 170 -18.02 -3.18 3.95
N ALA A 171 -18.55 -2.63 5.04
CA ALA A 171 -19.77 -1.81 5.03
C ALA A 171 -19.71 -0.63 4.04
N THR A 172 -18.52 -0.17 3.67
CA THR A 172 -18.33 0.98 2.79
C THR A 172 -17.95 0.63 1.36
N ARG A 173 -17.30 -0.55 1.14
CA ARG A 173 -16.68 -0.89 -0.15
C ARG A 173 -17.12 -2.24 -0.72
N GLY A 174 -17.80 -3.06 0.06
CA GLY A 174 -18.19 -4.41 -0.34
C GLY A 174 -17.03 -5.40 -0.33
N GLU A 175 -17.32 -6.63 -0.68
CA GLU A 175 -16.34 -7.68 -0.93
C GLU A 175 -15.47 -7.29 -2.13
N ARG A 176 -14.17 -7.52 -2.02
CA ARG A 176 -13.23 -7.13 -3.09
C ARG A 176 -11.98 -7.98 -3.12
N ASP A 177 -11.46 -8.16 -4.29
CA ASP A 177 -10.27 -8.93 -4.60
C ASP A 177 -9.20 -8.08 -5.25
N GLY A 178 -7.96 -8.31 -4.87
CA GLY A 178 -6.79 -7.69 -5.50
C GLY A 178 -5.76 -8.72 -5.90
N PHE A 179 -5.27 -8.61 -7.10
CA PHE A 179 -4.14 -9.38 -7.61
C PHE A 179 -3.04 -8.44 -8.07
N ARG A 180 -1.78 -8.68 -7.69
CA ARG A 180 -0.64 -7.85 -8.07
C ARG A 180 0.56 -8.70 -8.47
N LEU A 181 1.18 -8.33 -9.56
CA LEU A 181 2.51 -8.76 -9.99
C LEU A 181 3.42 -7.55 -10.05
N ALA A 182 4.59 -7.64 -9.45
CA ALA A 182 5.63 -6.63 -9.60
C ALA A 182 6.99 -7.31 -9.75
N GLY A 183 7.79 -6.83 -10.65
CA GLY A 183 9.11 -7.38 -10.87
C GLY A 183 10.10 -6.32 -11.30
N ALA A 184 11.35 -6.48 -10.89
CA ALA A 184 12.45 -5.65 -11.34
C ALA A 184 13.66 -6.52 -11.71
N TYR A 185 14.39 -6.07 -12.69
CA TYR A 185 15.60 -6.72 -13.17
C TYR A 185 16.75 -5.71 -13.31
N LYS A 186 17.87 -6.02 -12.71
CA LYS A 186 19.11 -5.26 -12.87
C LYS A 186 19.74 -5.61 -14.22
N ILE A 187 19.43 -4.82 -15.24
CA ILE A 187 19.97 -4.99 -16.60
C ILE A 187 21.48 -4.73 -16.61
N LEU A 188 21.91 -3.71 -15.85
CA LEU A 188 23.30 -3.33 -15.61
C LEU A 188 23.51 -3.13 -14.09
N PRO A 189 24.75 -3.13 -13.59
CA PRO A 189 25.00 -2.77 -12.19
C PRO A 189 24.43 -1.42 -11.78
N GLU A 190 24.29 -0.50 -12.74
CA GLU A 190 23.77 0.85 -12.56
C GLU A 190 22.29 1.02 -12.93
N LEU A 191 21.69 0.08 -13.70
CA LEU A 191 20.33 0.21 -14.24
C LEU A 191 19.42 -0.91 -13.73
N ASN A 192 18.41 -0.52 -12.97
CA ASN A 192 17.32 -1.38 -12.54
C ASN A 192 16.02 -0.97 -13.26
N VAL A 193 15.36 -1.90 -13.91
CA VAL A 193 14.09 -1.68 -14.62
C VAL A 193 13.04 -2.63 -14.06
N GLY A 194 11.85 -2.13 -13.83
CA GLY A 194 10.75 -2.93 -13.31
C GLY A 194 9.42 -2.63 -13.96
N ALA A 195 8.48 -3.55 -13.77
CA ALA A 195 7.11 -3.44 -14.21
C ALA A 195 6.15 -3.89 -13.11
N LEU A 196 4.94 -3.35 -13.15
CA LEU A 196 3.84 -3.71 -12.27
C LEU A 196 2.59 -3.97 -13.10
N TYR A 197 1.83 -4.97 -12.70
CA TYR A 197 0.45 -5.21 -13.09
C TYR A 197 -0.38 -5.45 -11.82
N GLN A 198 -1.53 -4.79 -11.72
CA GLN A 198 -2.52 -5.00 -10.67
C GLN A 198 -3.90 -5.08 -11.29
N TYR A 199 -4.71 -5.99 -10.78
CA TYR A 199 -6.14 -6.10 -11.11
C TYR A 199 -6.93 -6.14 -9.80
N THR A 200 -8.04 -5.41 -9.76
CA THR A 200 -8.91 -5.32 -8.59
C THR A 200 -10.36 -5.44 -9.01
N THR A 201 -11.13 -6.24 -8.28
CA THR A 201 -12.58 -6.43 -8.50
C THR A 201 -13.36 -6.08 -7.24
N HIS A 202 -14.61 -5.67 -7.44
CA HIS A 202 -15.55 -5.35 -6.38
C HIS A 202 -16.93 -5.93 -6.69
N ASP A 203 -17.64 -6.39 -5.66
CA ASP A 203 -19.02 -6.88 -5.80
C ASP A 203 -20.04 -5.77 -6.13
N ASN A 204 -19.64 -4.52 -6.04
CA ASN A 204 -20.51 -3.38 -6.29
C ASN A 204 -19.98 -2.52 -7.44
N ASP A 205 -20.19 -2.97 -8.66
CA ASP A 205 -19.69 -2.35 -9.90
C ASP A 205 -20.12 -0.88 -10.08
N VAL A 206 -21.29 -0.52 -9.57
CA VAL A 206 -21.82 0.84 -9.74
C VAL A 206 -21.11 1.84 -8.85
N LYS A 207 -20.73 1.43 -7.65
CA LYS A 207 -20.10 2.29 -6.64
C LYS A 207 -18.58 2.20 -6.68
N ASN A 208 -18.06 1.00 -6.88
CA ASN A 208 -16.63 0.69 -6.85
C ASN A 208 -16.28 -0.18 -8.07
N PRO A 209 -16.05 0.45 -9.23
CA PRO A 209 -15.78 -0.28 -10.46
C PRO A 209 -14.47 -1.05 -10.38
N ASP A 210 -14.39 -2.14 -11.15
CA ASP A 210 -13.16 -2.89 -11.36
C ASP A 210 -12.09 -2.01 -11.99
N ALA A 211 -10.83 -2.31 -11.70
CA ALA A 211 -9.72 -1.55 -12.28
C ALA A 211 -8.47 -2.38 -12.50
N GLN A 212 -7.71 -1.97 -13.50
CA GLN A 212 -6.36 -2.45 -13.76
C GLN A 212 -5.36 -1.31 -13.60
N VAL A 213 -4.18 -1.61 -13.07
CA VAL A 213 -3.06 -0.68 -13.07
C VAL A 213 -1.84 -1.40 -13.60
N PHE A 214 -1.19 -0.82 -14.59
CA PHE A 214 0.02 -1.38 -15.16
C PHE A 214 1.00 -0.29 -15.55
N GLY A 215 2.27 -0.64 -15.56
CA GLY A 215 3.30 0.31 -15.97
C GLY A 215 4.71 -0.16 -15.71
N VAL A 216 5.63 0.72 -15.98
CA VAL A 216 7.06 0.48 -15.91
C VAL A 216 7.76 1.57 -15.10
N ALA A 217 8.87 1.19 -14.48
CA ALA A 217 9.71 2.10 -13.71
C ALA A 217 11.19 1.76 -13.91
N ALA A 218 12.05 2.74 -13.78
CA ALA A 218 13.49 2.56 -13.87
C ALA A 218 14.21 3.43 -12.82
N ASP A 219 15.34 2.90 -12.34
CA ASP A 219 16.29 3.60 -11.49
C ASP A 219 17.69 3.45 -12.09
N TYR A 220 18.33 4.56 -12.43
CA TYR A 220 19.64 4.60 -13.09
C TYR A 220 20.64 5.39 -12.28
N LYS A 221 21.71 4.75 -11.85
CA LYS A 221 22.84 5.38 -11.19
C LYS A 221 23.78 5.97 -12.24
N PHE A 222 23.61 7.25 -12.59
CA PHE A 222 24.40 7.90 -13.63
C PHE A 222 25.70 8.53 -13.12
N ALA A 223 25.86 8.70 -11.80
CA ALA A 223 27.09 9.19 -11.17
C ALA A 223 27.28 8.57 -9.78
N PRO A 224 28.45 8.65 -9.14
CA PRO A 224 28.66 8.17 -7.78
C PRO A 224 27.59 8.73 -6.84
N LYS A 225 26.85 7.82 -6.18
CA LYS A 225 25.77 8.15 -5.23
C LYS A 225 24.57 8.92 -5.81
N THR A 226 24.49 9.13 -7.13
CA THR A 226 23.45 9.93 -7.77
C THR A 226 22.64 9.08 -8.74
N TYR A 227 21.32 9.13 -8.59
CA TYR A 227 20.35 8.30 -9.31
C TYR A 227 19.32 9.20 -9.99
N ILE A 228 18.97 8.87 -11.22
CA ILE A 228 17.76 9.35 -11.87
C ILE A 228 16.73 8.24 -11.87
N ARG A 229 15.49 8.57 -11.55
CA ARG A 229 14.38 7.63 -11.50
C ARG A 229 13.26 8.09 -12.39
N GLY A 230 12.57 7.16 -12.99
CA GLY A 230 11.42 7.46 -13.82
C GLY A 230 10.38 6.36 -13.74
N GLN A 231 9.11 6.72 -13.93
CA GLN A 231 8.02 5.76 -14.05
C GLN A 231 6.86 6.30 -14.87
N VAL A 232 6.13 5.38 -15.49
CA VAL A 232 4.83 5.61 -16.11
C VAL A 232 3.91 4.48 -15.66
N MET A 233 2.79 4.83 -15.02
CA MET A 233 1.77 3.90 -14.54
C MET A 233 0.42 4.34 -15.07
N HIS A 234 -0.29 3.45 -15.74
CA HIS A 234 -1.63 3.68 -16.24
C HIS A 234 -2.66 2.94 -15.39
N ARG A 235 -3.72 3.62 -15.00
CA ARG A 235 -4.89 3.07 -14.35
C ARG A 235 -6.05 3.08 -15.32
N ASP A 236 -6.58 1.90 -15.61
CA ASP A 236 -7.75 1.64 -16.45
C ASP A 236 -8.89 1.18 -15.53
N VAL A 237 -10.02 1.85 -15.58
CA VAL A 237 -11.16 1.64 -14.67
C VAL A 237 -12.38 1.31 -15.51
N ASP A 238 -13.14 0.31 -15.09
CA ASP A 238 -14.41 -0.06 -15.74
C ASP A 238 -15.51 0.95 -15.42
N ALA A 239 -15.25 2.20 -15.79
CA ALA A 239 -16.19 3.33 -15.69
C ALA A 239 -15.83 4.37 -16.76
N ASP A 240 -16.87 5.03 -17.30
CA ASP A 240 -16.74 6.01 -18.38
C ASP A 240 -15.78 7.15 -18.01
N ASP A 241 -14.76 7.39 -18.86
CA ASP A 241 -13.82 8.52 -18.76
C ASP A 241 -13.17 8.63 -17.35
N ALA A 242 -12.85 7.51 -16.67
CA ALA A 242 -12.30 7.49 -15.31
C ALA A 242 -10.84 7.07 -15.22
N ASN A 243 -10.17 6.89 -16.36
CA ASN A 243 -8.77 6.47 -16.42
C ASN A 243 -7.81 7.58 -15.97
N ALA A 244 -6.60 7.18 -15.63
CA ALA A 244 -5.54 8.13 -15.28
C ALA A 244 -4.15 7.57 -15.57
N THR A 245 -3.21 8.45 -15.90
CA THR A 245 -1.81 8.07 -16.12
C THR A 245 -0.89 8.90 -15.24
N LEU A 246 -0.17 8.23 -14.34
CA LEU A 246 0.88 8.83 -13.52
C LEU A 246 2.22 8.76 -14.24
N ILE A 247 2.88 9.91 -14.40
CA ILE A 247 4.24 10.03 -14.91
C ILE A 247 5.08 10.72 -13.85
N ALA A 248 6.24 10.16 -13.51
CA ALA A 248 7.14 10.77 -12.54
C ALA A 248 8.60 10.64 -12.97
N VAL A 249 9.37 11.70 -12.69
CA VAL A 249 10.83 11.73 -12.83
C VAL A 249 11.41 12.32 -11.55
N GLY A 250 12.51 11.73 -11.08
CA GLY A 250 13.17 12.16 -9.86
C GLY A 250 14.68 12.04 -9.93
N LEU A 251 15.35 12.89 -9.17
CA LEU A 251 16.77 12.85 -8.91
C LEU A 251 17.00 12.58 -7.44
N GLU A 252 17.85 11.58 -7.12
CA GLU A 252 18.25 11.28 -5.74
C GLU A 252 19.77 11.32 -5.62
N HIS A 253 20.27 12.01 -4.60
CA HIS A 253 21.67 11.97 -4.24
C HIS A 253 21.83 11.45 -2.81
N ARG A 254 22.59 10.37 -2.65
CA ARG A 254 22.89 9.75 -1.36
C ARG A 254 24.13 10.39 -0.75
N LEU A 255 23.94 11.21 0.28
CA LEU A 255 25.04 11.84 1.00
C LEU A 255 25.88 10.76 1.71
N ASP A 256 25.21 9.79 2.34
CA ASP A 256 25.80 8.57 2.87
C ASP A 256 24.82 7.37 2.81
N LYS A 257 25.00 6.34 3.64
CA LYS A 257 24.11 5.17 3.66
C LYS A 257 22.74 5.48 4.27
N ALA A 258 22.69 6.43 5.19
CA ALA A 258 21.49 6.78 5.96
C ALA A 258 20.77 8.02 5.41
N VAL A 259 21.49 8.96 4.78
CA VAL A 259 20.97 10.26 4.37
C VAL A 259 20.95 10.40 2.85
N ARG A 260 19.79 10.76 2.31
CA ARG A 260 19.61 11.10 0.90
C ARG A 260 18.78 12.36 0.74
N VAL A 261 19.08 13.12 -0.29
CA VAL A 261 18.30 14.26 -0.74
C VAL A 261 17.71 13.96 -2.11
N TYR A 262 16.52 14.47 -2.38
CA TYR A 262 15.84 14.19 -3.65
C TYR A 262 15.01 15.38 -4.13
N GLY A 263 14.80 15.40 -5.45
CA GLY A 263 13.84 16.29 -6.10
C GLY A 263 13.04 15.50 -7.12
N ASN A 264 11.70 15.65 -7.10
CA ASN A 264 10.81 14.94 -8.00
C ASN A 264 9.85 15.91 -8.68
N ILE A 265 9.51 15.59 -9.92
CA ILE A 265 8.39 16.13 -10.66
C ILE A 265 7.50 14.99 -11.07
N ALA A 266 6.19 15.13 -10.86
CA ALA A 266 5.25 14.12 -11.29
C ALA A 266 3.92 14.75 -11.70
N THR A 267 3.29 14.16 -12.71
CA THR A 267 1.97 14.57 -13.18
C THR A 267 1.04 13.37 -13.23
N VAL A 268 -0.24 13.61 -12.99
CA VAL A 268 -1.31 12.67 -13.32
C VAL A 268 -2.15 13.31 -14.42
N LEU A 269 -2.20 12.61 -15.57
CA LEU A 269 -3.11 12.94 -16.67
C LEU A 269 -4.43 12.24 -16.37
N ASN A 270 -5.48 13.02 -16.18
CA ASN A 270 -6.80 12.54 -15.79
C ASN A 270 -7.78 12.57 -16.94
N ASP A 271 -8.53 11.48 -17.17
CA ASP A 271 -9.72 11.51 -17.98
C ASP A 271 -10.81 12.34 -17.29
N LYS A 272 -11.83 12.70 -18.05
CA LYS A 272 -12.88 13.64 -17.67
C LYS A 272 -13.55 13.36 -16.31
N ASN A 273 -13.65 12.10 -15.92
CA ASN A 273 -14.25 11.66 -14.66
C ASN A 273 -13.25 11.29 -13.57
N SER A 274 -11.96 11.40 -13.85
CA SER A 274 -10.87 11.20 -12.89
C SER A 274 -10.45 12.53 -12.24
N SER A 275 -9.88 12.47 -11.01
CA SER A 275 -9.38 13.63 -10.27
C SER A 275 -8.15 13.30 -9.43
N LEU A 276 -7.34 12.33 -9.89
CA LEU A 276 -6.18 11.86 -9.16
C LEU A 276 -5.06 12.88 -9.15
N THR A 277 -4.23 12.81 -8.12
CA THR A 277 -3.06 13.68 -7.96
C THR A 277 -1.81 12.85 -7.74
N PRO A 278 -0.61 13.35 -8.03
CA PRO A 278 0.63 12.62 -7.80
C PRO A 278 1.10 12.61 -6.33
N TRP A 279 0.26 13.01 -5.36
CA TRP A 279 0.61 13.09 -3.93
C TRP A 279 -0.43 12.51 -2.98
N GLU A 280 -1.72 12.52 -3.29
CA GLU A 280 -2.83 12.34 -2.33
C GLU A 280 -2.77 11.03 -1.56
N GLN A 281 -2.44 9.92 -2.22
CA GLN A 281 -2.45 8.60 -1.59
C GLN A 281 -1.15 8.25 -0.84
N ALA A 282 -0.10 9.01 -1.06
CA ALA A 282 1.21 8.80 -0.45
C ALA A 282 1.49 9.73 0.72
N ARG A 283 0.76 10.82 0.82
CA ARG A 283 0.95 11.86 1.83
C ARG A 283 -0.38 12.33 2.39
N SER A 284 -0.42 12.54 3.69
CA SER A 284 -1.58 13.12 4.38
C SER A 284 -1.67 14.62 4.10
N ASN A 285 -1.98 15.01 2.88
CA ASN A 285 -2.37 16.37 2.57
C ASN A 285 -3.80 16.41 2.07
N ASN A 286 -4.51 17.49 2.34
CA ASN A 286 -5.91 17.66 2.00
C ASN A 286 -6.12 18.31 0.62
N VAL A 287 -5.08 18.43 -0.18
CA VAL A 287 -5.18 19.05 -1.50
C VAL A 287 -5.68 18.01 -2.50
N LYS A 288 -6.94 18.13 -2.87
CA LYS A 288 -7.63 17.26 -3.82
C LYS A 288 -7.37 17.72 -5.26
N GLY A 289 -7.41 16.77 -6.20
CA GLY A 289 -7.45 17.07 -7.61
C GLY A 289 -8.85 17.56 -8.04
N PHE A 290 -8.91 18.19 -9.19
CA PHE A 290 -10.15 18.59 -9.83
C PHE A 290 -10.52 17.58 -10.93
N LYS A 291 -11.80 17.28 -11.04
CA LYS A 291 -12.33 16.31 -11.99
C LYS A 291 -12.04 16.73 -13.44
N GLY A 292 -11.41 15.87 -14.21
CA GLY A 292 -11.02 16.11 -15.60
C GLY A 292 -9.81 17.04 -15.79
N GLU A 293 -9.15 17.45 -14.70
CA GLU A 293 -7.97 18.32 -14.77
C GLU A 293 -6.69 17.54 -14.43
N ASP A 294 -5.65 17.78 -15.19
CA ASP A 294 -4.34 17.21 -14.93
C ASP A 294 -3.71 17.86 -13.69
N ALA A 295 -3.02 17.04 -12.90
CA ALA A 295 -2.37 17.52 -11.67
C ALA A 295 -0.86 17.40 -11.77
N LEU A 296 -0.15 18.51 -11.53
CA LEU A 296 1.32 18.57 -11.51
C LEU A 296 1.84 18.80 -10.09
N GLY A 297 2.78 17.95 -9.65
CA GLY A 297 3.42 18.03 -8.36
C GLY A 297 4.93 18.18 -8.47
N LEU A 298 5.49 19.03 -7.62
CA LEU A 298 6.94 19.20 -7.42
C LEU A 298 7.27 18.92 -5.96
N SER A 299 8.36 18.23 -5.70
CA SER A 299 8.85 18.04 -4.33
C SER A 299 10.37 18.06 -4.27
N VAL A 300 10.87 18.62 -3.18
CA VAL A 300 12.27 18.53 -2.76
C VAL A 300 12.25 18.02 -1.32
N GLY A 301 13.11 17.08 -1.01
CA GLY A 301 13.12 16.51 0.33
C GLY A 301 14.45 15.87 0.71
N MET A 302 14.54 15.57 2.00
CA MET A 302 15.61 14.78 2.58
C MET A 302 15.00 13.60 3.33
N ARG A 303 15.61 12.43 3.22
CA ARG A 303 15.29 11.26 4.02
C ARG A 303 16.49 10.84 4.82
N TYR A 304 16.26 10.57 6.08
CA TYR A 304 17.24 10.03 7.02
C TYR A 304 16.68 8.72 7.60
N ASP A 305 17.39 7.63 7.37
CA ASP A 305 17.07 6.30 7.88
C ASP A 305 18.08 5.97 9.01
N PHE A 306 17.63 5.82 10.26
CA PHE A 306 18.44 5.58 11.46
C PHE A 306 18.06 4.27 12.17
#